data_64703922558ae5eb2a512ed5f3d71ded
#
_entry.id   64703922558ae5eb2a512ed5f3d71ded
#
_cell.length_a   1.000
_cell.length_b   1.000
_cell.length_c   1.000
_cell.angle_alpha   90.00
_cell.angle_beta   90.00
_cell.angle_gamma   90.00
#
_symmetry.space_group_name_H-M   'P 1'
#
loop_
_entity.id
_entity.type
_entity.pdbx_description
1 polymer ?
#
loop_
_entity_poly.entity_id
_entity_poly.type
_entity_poly.pdbx_seq_one_letter_code
_entity_poly.pdbx_strand_id
1 'polypeptide(L)'
;MTGLAPSVLLVTAPPTILGGVAVQTRGLATFLRARGYRVTIAHYAALRTEGELTVPVRRLLAGGRPGLRRYKVWDGFDSIAIGCRLPELEVTYYGDSPLWRDVIAAHDRHIAVGGNALVAAPLAASGLAHLVWCASDVQGDRIDRQNAMSSARRLFDRTVVSPLLRRLERRVLGGCGTFATISGASARSLDAIGPSAGKAFDVLPIPVDPIRFSPPGTPPDPGVVGIAGRHTDPRKNAVLALQAVATARRRGAKISLRVAGHVSDDLRAQADSLGVADAVEFLGTLTNEDLPGFYRGLDVLLIPSRQEGLNIAGLEAGACGVPVVTTRCGGPEDYVIDGETGFVTGFHPSEIAGRLCDISATRALRERLSRNLRARVTAEYGDVRFADKLGQLWRSIWNEPLLAGSQPAIVDAAGPGVHTPR
;
A
#
# COMPACT_ATOMS: atom_id res chain seq x y z
N MET A 1 40.86 6.54 -0.28
CA MET A 1 39.82 7.29 0.46
C MET A 1 38.65 6.34 0.65
N THR A 2 38.54 5.71 1.80
CA THR A 2 37.38 4.90 2.18
C THR A 2 36.24 5.85 2.48
N GLY A 3 35.53 6.28 1.44
CA GLY A 3 34.34 7.11 1.58
C GLY A 3 33.27 6.34 2.38
N LEU A 4 32.69 6.98 3.36
CA LEU A 4 31.50 6.46 4.06
C LEU A 4 30.44 6.14 3.02
N ALA A 5 29.77 4.98 3.16
CA ALA A 5 28.65 4.62 2.29
C ALA A 5 27.61 5.75 2.25
N PRO A 6 27.08 6.11 1.07
CA PRO A 6 26.11 7.19 0.94
C PRO A 6 24.86 6.92 1.77
N SER A 7 24.33 7.98 2.39
CA SER A 7 23.19 7.89 3.30
C SER A 7 21.88 8.27 2.59
N VAL A 8 20.81 7.51 2.88
CA VAL A 8 19.47 7.75 2.37
C VAL A 8 18.51 7.93 3.54
N LEU A 9 17.78 9.03 3.54
CA LEU A 9 16.68 9.28 4.47
C LEU A 9 15.37 8.86 3.80
N LEU A 10 14.67 7.91 4.42
CA LEU A 10 13.30 7.56 4.05
C LEU A 10 12.33 8.27 5.01
N VAL A 11 11.56 9.22 4.51
CA VAL A 11 10.50 9.91 5.28
C VAL A 11 9.18 9.19 5.05
N THR A 12 8.51 8.73 6.11
CA THR A 12 7.32 7.88 6.01
C THR A 12 6.31 8.13 7.14
N ALA A 13 5.19 7.42 7.11
CA ALA A 13 4.27 7.31 8.24
C ALA A 13 4.89 6.47 9.37
N PRO A 14 4.40 6.57 10.62
CA PRO A 14 4.90 5.74 11.72
C PRO A 14 4.95 4.25 11.37
N PRO A 15 6.09 3.57 11.57
CA PRO A 15 6.25 2.16 11.23
C PRO A 15 5.29 1.21 11.96
N THR A 16 4.69 1.67 13.05
CA THR A 16 3.66 0.95 13.81
C THR A 16 2.31 0.89 13.10
N ILE A 17 2.10 1.72 12.06
CA ILE A 17 0.88 1.69 11.24
C ILE A 17 1.03 0.57 10.21
N LEU A 18 0.35 -0.55 10.47
CA LEU A 18 0.35 -1.70 9.57
C LEU A 18 -0.37 -1.36 8.26
N GLY A 19 0.18 -1.81 7.13
CA GLY A 19 -0.44 -1.64 5.81
C GLY A 19 0.56 -1.51 4.68
N GLY A 20 0.06 -1.21 3.48
CA GLY A 20 0.86 -1.15 2.24
C GLY A 20 2.04 -0.18 2.32
N VAL A 21 1.91 0.96 3.01
CA VAL A 21 3.00 1.94 3.17
C VAL A 21 4.18 1.37 3.97
N ALA A 22 3.90 0.64 5.05
CA ALA A 22 4.96 0.01 5.85
C ALA A 22 5.70 -1.07 5.03
N VAL A 23 4.97 -1.90 4.28
CA VAL A 23 5.52 -2.90 3.35
C VAL A 23 6.38 -2.23 2.28
N GLN A 24 5.85 -1.19 1.63
CA GLN A 24 6.54 -0.41 0.61
C GLN A 24 7.85 0.22 1.14
N THR A 25 7.80 0.85 2.33
CA THR A 25 8.96 1.49 2.93
C THR A 25 10.04 0.46 3.34
N ARG A 26 9.62 -0.65 3.98
CA ARG A 26 10.55 -1.71 4.38
C ARG A 26 11.20 -2.37 3.17
N GLY A 27 10.43 -2.66 2.12
CA GLY A 27 10.95 -3.20 0.86
C GLY A 27 12.00 -2.28 0.24
N LEU A 28 11.72 -0.97 0.13
CA LEU A 28 12.67 0.01 -0.38
C LEU A 28 13.91 0.12 0.51
N ALA A 29 13.75 0.13 1.84
CA ALA A 29 14.86 0.20 2.77
C ALA A 29 15.79 -1.02 2.62
N THR A 30 15.22 -2.23 2.52
CA THR A 30 15.96 -3.48 2.30
C THR A 30 16.68 -3.47 0.96
N PHE A 31 16.01 -3.02 -0.10
CA PHE A 31 16.58 -2.88 -1.44
C PHE A 31 17.79 -1.94 -1.47
N LEU A 32 17.69 -0.78 -0.82
CA LEU A 32 18.77 0.20 -0.76
C LEU A 32 19.95 -0.30 0.11
N ARG A 33 19.65 -0.92 1.26
CA ARG A 33 20.68 -1.51 2.13
C ARG A 33 21.48 -2.61 1.42
N ALA A 34 20.81 -3.47 0.64
CA ALA A 34 21.45 -4.51 -0.15
C ALA A 34 22.40 -3.94 -1.24
N ARG A 35 22.23 -2.66 -1.59
CA ARG A 35 23.09 -1.91 -2.52
C ARG A 35 24.17 -1.07 -1.82
N GLY A 36 24.34 -1.24 -0.52
CA GLY A 36 25.39 -0.56 0.23
C GLY A 36 25.04 0.85 0.70
N TYR A 37 23.78 1.29 0.60
CA TYR A 37 23.35 2.55 1.21
C TYR A 37 23.13 2.40 2.72
N ARG A 38 23.49 3.43 3.48
CA ARG A 38 23.08 3.58 4.88
C ARG A 38 21.68 4.19 4.92
N VAL A 39 20.69 3.41 5.35
CA VAL A 39 19.30 3.84 5.34
C VAL A 39 18.83 4.22 6.74
N THR A 40 18.26 5.42 6.85
CA THR A 40 17.58 5.91 8.06
C THR A 40 16.11 6.16 7.75
N ILE A 41 15.20 5.72 8.62
CA ILE A 41 13.77 5.89 8.48
C ILE A 41 13.32 7.01 9.44
N ALA A 42 12.78 8.10 8.91
CA ALA A 42 12.22 9.18 9.71
C ALA A 42 10.69 9.24 9.56
N HIS A 43 10.00 9.49 10.66
CA HIS A 43 8.55 9.62 10.65
C HIS A 43 8.09 10.67 11.68
N TYR A 44 6.87 11.19 11.48
CA TYR A 44 6.26 12.05 12.49
C TYR A 44 5.83 11.21 13.71
N ALA A 45 6.00 11.76 14.91
CA ALA A 45 5.49 11.16 16.13
C ALA A 45 3.99 11.37 16.25
N ALA A 46 3.22 10.28 16.27
CA ALA A 46 1.77 10.36 16.41
C ALA A 46 1.36 10.59 17.86
N LEU A 47 0.40 11.49 18.11
CA LEU A 47 -0.07 11.85 19.46
C LEU A 47 -0.48 10.64 20.31
N ARG A 48 -1.06 9.61 19.70
CA ARG A 48 -1.56 8.43 20.41
C ARG A 48 -0.47 7.45 20.85
N THR A 49 0.61 7.36 20.09
CA THR A 49 1.67 6.36 20.31
C THR A 49 2.96 6.96 20.84
N GLU A 50 3.21 8.24 20.56
CA GLU A 50 4.46 8.94 20.87
C GLU A 50 4.16 10.37 21.39
N GLY A 51 3.11 10.49 22.19
CA GLY A 51 2.62 11.76 22.70
C GLY A 51 3.64 12.54 23.54
N GLU A 52 4.62 11.86 24.13
CA GLU A 52 5.71 12.48 24.90
C GLU A 52 6.64 13.34 24.03
N LEU A 53 6.77 13.02 22.73
CA LEU A 53 7.57 13.79 21.78
C LEU A 53 6.81 15.01 21.23
N THR A 54 5.50 15.06 21.39
CA THR A 54 4.64 16.11 20.83
C THR A 54 4.27 17.16 21.88
N VAL A 55 3.87 18.35 21.42
CA VAL A 55 3.43 19.43 22.28
C VAL A 55 1.98 19.78 22.00
N PRO A 56 1.01 19.12 22.69
CA PRO A 56 -0.39 19.47 22.62
C PRO A 56 -0.65 20.87 23.19
N VAL A 57 -1.83 21.44 22.88
CA VAL A 57 -2.23 22.80 23.29
C VAL A 57 -1.92 23.07 24.77
N ARG A 58 -2.26 22.13 25.67
CA ARG A 58 -2.04 22.26 27.11
C ARG A 58 -0.57 22.38 27.51
N ARG A 59 0.35 21.71 26.79
CA ARG A 59 1.81 21.78 27.04
C ARG A 59 2.47 22.96 26.35
N LEU A 60 1.85 23.49 25.30
CA LEU A 60 2.35 24.66 24.59
C LEU A 60 2.39 25.88 25.51
N LEU A 61 1.33 26.08 26.29
CA LEU A 61 1.22 27.18 27.27
C LEU A 61 2.26 27.05 28.40
N ALA A 62 2.76 25.85 28.67
CA ALA A 62 3.82 25.58 29.67
C ALA A 62 5.23 25.63 29.06
N GLY A 63 5.41 26.18 27.84
CA GLY A 63 6.71 26.28 27.19
C GLY A 63 7.28 24.97 26.66
N GLY A 64 6.44 23.93 26.47
CA GLY A 64 6.87 22.64 25.94
C GLY A 64 7.54 22.76 24.57
N ARG A 65 8.51 21.89 24.32
CA ARG A 65 9.20 21.78 23.03
C ARG A 65 9.03 20.37 22.45
N PRO A 66 8.87 20.23 21.13
CA PRO A 66 8.85 18.92 20.47
C PRO A 66 10.19 18.20 20.68
N GLY A 67 10.12 16.89 20.84
CA GLY A 67 11.28 16.02 21.01
C GLY A 67 11.55 15.17 19.78
N LEU A 68 12.68 14.47 19.81
CA LEU A 68 13.11 13.50 18.82
C LEU A 68 13.55 12.24 19.57
N ARG A 69 13.19 11.07 19.05
CA ARG A 69 13.64 9.78 19.59
C ARG A 69 14.25 8.94 18.48
N ARG A 70 15.44 8.35 18.75
CA ARG A 70 16.13 7.41 17.86
C ARG A 70 15.95 6.01 18.39
N TYR A 71 15.67 5.06 17.49
CA TYR A 71 15.46 3.65 17.86
C TYR A 71 15.66 2.77 16.61
N LYS A 72 15.53 1.46 16.77
CA LYS A 72 15.61 0.52 15.65
C LYS A 72 14.21 0.01 15.30
N VAL A 73 13.95 -0.13 14.01
CA VAL A 73 12.71 -0.73 13.50
C VAL A 73 13.04 -1.89 12.55
N TRP A 74 12.07 -2.77 12.39
CA TRP A 74 12.13 -3.94 11.53
C TRP A 74 13.45 -4.69 11.72
N ASP A 75 14.18 -4.98 10.66
CA ASP A 75 15.42 -5.76 10.70
C ASP A 75 16.64 -4.90 11.10
N GLY A 76 16.49 -4.05 12.10
CA GLY A 76 17.55 -3.24 12.67
C GLY A 76 17.84 -1.93 11.95
N PHE A 77 16.90 -1.41 11.12
CA PHE A 77 17.04 -0.08 10.53
C PHE A 77 17.02 1.02 11.58
N ASP A 78 17.90 2.00 11.43
CA ASP A 78 17.85 3.23 12.23
C ASP A 78 16.54 3.97 11.95
N SER A 79 15.82 4.33 13.00
CA SER A 79 14.57 5.07 12.92
C SER A 79 14.56 6.29 13.82
N ILE A 80 13.88 7.35 13.35
CA ILE A 80 13.79 8.64 14.01
C ILE A 80 12.32 9.06 14.07
N ALA A 81 11.75 9.10 15.28
CA ALA A 81 10.45 9.69 15.52
C ALA A 81 10.62 11.19 15.80
N ILE A 82 9.88 12.05 15.10
CA ILE A 82 10.00 13.50 15.18
C ILE A 82 8.68 14.10 15.66
N GLY A 83 8.71 14.74 16.82
CA GLY A 83 7.56 15.41 17.41
C GLY A 83 7.18 16.71 16.73
N CYS A 84 5.93 17.12 16.90
CA CYS A 84 5.39 18.38 16.39
C CYS A 84 4.69 19.17 17.50
N ARG A 85 4.34 20.43 17.20
CA ARG A 85 3.44 21.24 18.01
C ARG A 85 2.01 21.06 17.52
N LEU A 86 1.03 21.15 18.43
CA LEU A 86 -0.42 21.05 18.15
C LEU A 86 -0.81 19.77 17.40
N PRO A 87 -0.41 18.57 17.89
CA PRO A 87 -0.69 17.30 17.23
C PRO A 87 -2.19 16.95 17.14
N GLU A 88 -3.05 17.75 17.78
CA GLU A 88 -4.50 17.66 17.62
C GLU A 88 -4.96 18.05 16.21
N LEU A 89 -4.14 18.84 15.50
CA LEU A 89 -4.35 19.24 14.11
C LEU A 89 -3.45 18.39 13.21
N GLU A 90 -4.01 17.47 12.43
CA GLU A 90 -3.25 16.56 11.56
C GLU A 90 -2.25 17.27 10.65
N VAL A 91 -2.58 18.47 10.17
CA VAL A 91 -1.70 19.26 9.29
C VAL A 91 -0.35 19.58 9.92
N THR A 92 -0.24 19.62 11.24
CA THR A 92 0.98 19.97 11.95
C THR A 92 2.03 18.85 11.98
N TYR A 93 1.61 17.60 11.76
CA TYR A 93 2.53 16.47 11.59
C TYR A 93 3.52 16.67 10.43
N TYR A 94 3.08 17.38 9.42
CA TYR A 94 3.80 17.65 8.18
C TYR A 94 4.49 19.02 8.16
N GLY A 95 4.49 19.71 9.31
CA GLY A 95 5.08 21.05 9.42
C GLY A 95 6.61 21.05 9.35
N ASP A 96 7.17 22.05 8.69
CA ASP A 96 8.61 22.32 8.78
C ASP A 96 9.00 22.65 10.22
N SER A 97 10.14 22.08 10.69
CA SER A 97 10.67 22.33 12.01
C SER A 97 12.21 22.22 12.03
N PRO A 98 12.88 22.84 12.99
CA PRO A 98 14.33 22.66 13.14
C PRO A 98 14.74 21.18 13.24
N LEU A 99 13.94 20.34 13.93
CA LEU A 99 14.22 18.90 14.06
C LEU A 99 14.21 18.19 12.71
N TRP A 100 13.25 18.52 11.83
CA TRP A 100 13.23 17.98 10.48
C TRP A 100 14.42 18.46 9.66
N ARG A 101 14.76 19.76 9.73
CA ARG A 101 15.90 20.32 8.98
C ARG A 101 17.21 19.67 9.37
N ASP A 102 17.47 19.47 10.67
CA ASP A 102 18.69 18.80 11.16
C ASP A 102 18.79 17.36 10.69
N VAL A 103 17.67 16.61 10.74
CA VAL A 103 17.63 15.23 10.25
C VAL A 103 17.83 15.17 8.74
N ILE A 104 17.21 16.05 7.96
CA ILE A 104 17.34 16.10 6.51
C ILE A 104 18.76 16.46 6.12
N ALA A 105 19.35 17.49 6.73
CA ALA A 105 20.72 17.93 6.43
C ALA A 105 21.81 16.89 6.75
N ALA A 106 21.50 15.90 7.60
CA ALA A 106 22.44 14.83 7.96
C ALA A 106 22.50 13.67 6.94
N HIS A 107 21.76 13.75 5.83
CA HIS A 107 21.69 12.68 4.83
C HIS A 107 21.92 13.20 3.42
N ASP A 108 22.47 12.33 2.56
CA ASP A 108 22.86 12.71 1.20
C ASP A 108 21.68 12.63 0.19
N ARG A 109 20.75 11.70 0.40
CA ARG A 109 19.61 11.42 -0.50
C ARG A 109 18.31 11.31 0.30
N HIS A 110 17.22 11.75 -0.30
CA HIS A 110 15.94 11.92 0.40
C HIS A 110 14.79 11.31 -0.39
N ILE A 111 14.06 10.39 0.21
CA ILE A 111 12.90 9.75 -0.40
C ILE A 111 11.73 9.81 0.60
N ALA A 112 10.59 10.32 0.15
CA ALA A 112 9.35 10.23 0.91
C ALA A 112 8.53 9.04 0.42
N VAL A 113 8.08 8.18 1.35
CA VAL A 113 7.24 7.00 1.05
C VAL A 113 5.96 7.10 1.85
N GLY A 114 4.82 7.21 1.18
CA GLY A 114 3.56 7.46 1.88
C GLY A 114 2.30 6.97 1.19
N GLY A 115 1.21 6.99 1.96
CA GLY A 115 -0.14 6.79 1.40
C GLY A 115 -0.54 7.95 0.48
N ASN A 116 -0.06 9.15 0.78
CA ASN A 116 -0.26 10.37 -0.01
C ASN A 116 1.00 11.25 0.01
N ALA A 117 0.99 12.32 -0.77
CA ALA A 117 2.14 13.20 -0.96
C ALA A 117 2.52 14.04 0.29
N LEU A 118 1.64 14.19 1.30
CA LEU A 118 1.91 15.03 2.48
C LEU A 118 3.13 14.60 3.27
N VAL A 119 3.47 13.32 3.25
CA VAL A 119 4.66 12.79 3.94
C VAL A 119 5.95 13.48 3.46
N ALA A 120 5.97 14.00 2.23
CA ALA A 120 7.09 14.73 1.66
C ALA A 120 7.17 16.22 2.07
N ALA A 121 6.20 16.75 2.81
CA ALA A 121 6.16 18.18 3.11
C ALA A 121 7.44 18.72 3.81
N PRO A 122 8.09 18.01 4.74
CA PRO A 122 9.37 18.45 5.30
C PRO A 122 10.50 18.52 4.25
N LEU A 123 10.53 17.57 3.31
CA LEU A 123 11.50 17.55 2.20
C LEU A 123 11.21 18.68 1.21
N ALA A 124 9.96 18.89 0.84
CA ALA A 124 9.57 20.00 -0.04
C ALA A 124 9.91 21.37 0.57
N ALA A 125 9.81 21.51 1.91
CA ALA A 125 10.19 22.73 2.62
C ALA A 125 11.72 22.95 2.65
N SER A 126 12.52 21.90 2.58
CA SER A 126 13.98 22.00 2.57
C SER A 126 14.56 22.52 1.24
N GLY A 127 13.79 22.43 0.15
CA GLY A 127 14.24 22.78 -1.19
C GLY A 127 15.25 21.81 -1.82
N LEU A 128 15.57 20.70 -1.15
CA LEU A 128 16.50 19.69 -1.66
C LEU A 128 15.83 18.75 -2.66
N ALA A 129 16.62 18.24 -3.61
CA ALA A 129 16.16 17.22 -4.55
C ALA A 129 15.73 15.94 -3.79
N HIS A 130 14.54 15.44 -4.09
CA HIS A 130 13.99 14.28 -3.42
C HIS A 130 12.99 13.52 -4.29
N LEU A 131 12.84 12.23 -4.02
CA LEU A 131 11.81 11.38 -4.61
C LEU A 131 10.60 11.31 -3.67
N VAL A 132 9.40 11.43 -4.21
CA VAL A 132 8.15 11.15 -3.50
C VAL A 132 7.49 9.93 -4.13
N TRP A 133 7.37 8.86 -3.37
CA TRP A 133 6.73 7.62 -3.81
C TRP A 133 5.45 7.39 -3.01
N CYS A 134 4.29 7.65 -3.62
CA CYS A 134 3.01 7.65 -2.92
C CYS A 134 1.94 6.80 -3.61
N ALA A 135 0.95 6.37 -2.82
CA ALA A 135 -0.07 5.41 -3.23
C ALA A 135 -1.37 6.07 -3.71
N SER A 136 -1.71 7.27 -3.24
CA SER A 136 -2.97 7.95 -3.54
C SER A 136 -2.87 9.45 -3.24
N ASP A 137 -3.95 10.16 -3.48
CA ASP A 137 -4.16 11.54 -3.04
C ASP A 137 -4.73 11.59 -1.61
N VAL A 138 -4.65 12.77 -0.99
CA VAL A 138 -5.16 13.01 0.38
C VAL A 138 -6.66 12.80 0.49
N GLN A 139 -7.43 13.12 -0.56
CA GLN A 139 -8.88 13.00 -0.49
C GLN A 139 -9.31 11.53 -0.51
N GLY A 140 -8.75 10.75 -1.45
CA GLY A 140 -9.01 9.31 -1.54
C GLY A 140 -8.70 8.58 -0.25
N ASP A 141 -7.58 8.93 0.41
CA ASP A 141 -7.19 8.35 1.70
C ASP A 141 -8.12 8.75 2.87
N ARG A 142 -8.86 9.88 2.78
CA ARG A 142 -9.68 10.42 3.87
C ARG A 142 -11.17 10.11 3.79
N ILE A 143 -11.70 9.74 2.64
CA ILE A 143 -13.15 9.54 2.46
C ILE A 143 -13.73 8.60 3.52
N ASP A 144 -13.10 7.47 3.73
CA ASP A 144 -13.59 6.47 4.69
C ASP A 144 -13.39 6.89 6.14
N ARG A 145 -12.29 7.59 6.44
CA ARG A 145 -12.09 8.18 7.77
C ARG A 145 -13.16 9.22 8.09
N GLN A 146 -13.55 10.04 7.13
CA GLN A 146 -14.63 11.02 7.30
C GLN A 146 -15.98 10.35 7.55
N ASN A 147 -16.26 9.24 6.89
CA ASN A 147 -17.50 8.50 7.08
C ASN A 147 -17.61 7.90 8.50
N ALA A 148 -16.50 7.55 9.12
CA ALA A 148 -16.45 7.04 10.50
C ALA A 148 -16.47 8.16 11.57
N MET A 149 -16.40 9.44 11.20
CA MET A 149 -16.42 10.56 12.15
C MET A 149 -17.83 10.91 12.60
N SER A 150 -17.96 11.42 13.84
CA SER A 150 -19.20 12.07 14.30
C SER A 150 -19.52 13.30 13.43
N SER A 151 -20.78 13.68 13.37
CA SER A 151 -21.25 14.77 12.50
C SER A 151 -20.50 16.09 12.72
N ALA A 152 -20.28 16.48 13.99
CA ALA A 152 -19.56 17.71 14.33
C ALA A 152 -18.09 17.63 13.90
N ARG A 153 -17.41 16.50 14.12
CA ARG A 153 -16.03 16.30 13.71
C ARG A 153 -15.89 16.25 12.19
N ARG A 154 -16.85 15.65 11.51
CA ARG A 154 -16.92 15.63 10.04
C ARG A 154 -17.08 17.01 9.44
N LEU A 155 -17.94 17.86 10.04
CA LEU A 155 -18.10 19.24 9.61
C LEU A 155 -16.79 20.01 9.78
N PHE A 156 -16.16 19.95 10.96
CA PHE A 156 -14.86 20.57 11.21
C PHE A 156 -13.78 20.09 10.24
N ASP A 157 -13.73 18.76 10.00
CA ASP A 157 -12.79 18.20 9.04
C ASP A 157 -13.01 18.74 7.63
N ARG A 158 -14.25 18.82 7.15
CA ARG A 158 -14.59 19.31 5.82
C ARG A 158 -14.31 20.81 5.64
N THR A 159 -14.54 21.60 6.68
CA THR A 159 -14.45 23.07 6.59
C THR A 159 -13.07 23.61 6.91
N VAL A 160 -12.29 22.95 7.75
CA VAL A 160 -10.99 23.43 8.25
C VAL A 160 -9.86 22.48 7.84
N VAL A 161 -9.90 21.22 8.25
CA VAL A 161 -8.74 20.33 8.13
C VAL A 161 -8.50 19.94 6.67
N SER A 162 -9.52 19.50 5.95
CA SER A 162 -9.38 19.05 4.55
C SER A 162 -8.91 20.16 3.61
N PRO A 163 -9.41 21.41 3.68
CA PRO A 163 -8.87 22.50 2.87
C PRO A 163 -7.40 22.83 3.15
N LEU A 164 -6.97 22.77 4.43
CA LEU A 164 -5.58 22.99 4.81
C LEU A 164 -4.67 21.89 4.26
N LEU A 165 -5.07 20.62 4.38
CA LEU A 165 -4.32 19.50 3.85
C LEU A 165 -4.23 19.53 2.33
N ARG A 166 -5.32 19.88 1.61
CA ARG A 166 -5.31 20.07 0.15
C ARG A 166 -4.35 21.19 -0.27
N ARG A 167 -4.36 22.32 0.47
CA ARG A 167 -3.42 23.41 0.20
C ARG A 167 -1.97 22.98 0.39
N LEU A 168 -1.72 22.19 1.44
CA LEU A 168 -0.38 21.65 1.70
C LEU A 168 0.01 20.63 0.60
N GLU A 169 -0.89 19.75 0.21
CA GLU A 169 -0.66 18.79 -0.87
C GLU A 169 -0.29 19.48 -2.19
N ARG A 170 -1.07 20.50 -2.60
CA ARG A 170 -0.74 21.30 -3.79
C ARG A 170 0.63 21.98 -3.69
N ARG A 171 1.01 22.45 -2.49
CA ARG A 171 2.34 23.05 -2.27
C ARG A 171 3.44 22.00 -2.42
N VAL A 172 3.24 20.80 -1.89
CA VAL A 172 4.19 19.69 -2.04
C VAL A 172 4.31 19.28 -3.50
N LEU A 173 3.19 19.10 -4.20
CA LEU A 173 3.15 18.74 -5.63
C LEU A 173 3.82 19.79 -6.53
N GLY A 174 3.67 21.08 -6.20
CA GLY A 174 4.32 22.20 -6.92
C GLY A 174 5.79 22.42 -6.54
N GLY A 175 6.35 21.68 -5.59
CA GLY A 175 7.73 21.80 -5.11
C GLY A 175 8.77 21.16 -6.05
N CYS A 176 10.02 21.09 -5.57
CA CYS A 176 11.17 20.54 -6.32
C CYS A 176 11.24 19.00 -6.38
N GLY A 177 10.31 18.29 -5.72
CA GLY A 177 10.29 16.82 -5.70
C GLY A 177 10.02 16.20 -7.07
N THR A 178 10.56 15.02 -7.30
CA THR A 178 10.15 14.11 -8.39
C THR A 178 9.14 13.13 -7.82
N PHE A 179 8.03 12.92 -8.53
CA PHE A 179 6.93 12.12 -8.04
C PHE A 179 6.83 10.79 -8.78
N ALA A 180 6.72 9.71 -8.01
CA ALA A 180 6.37 8.39 -8.49
C ALA A 180 5.14 7.88 -7.74
N THR A 181 4.28 7.16 -8.45
CA THR A 181 3.09 6.53 -7.90
C THR A 181 3.17 5.01 -8.04
N ILE A 182 2.41 4.30 -7.22
CA ILE A 182 2.42 2.84 -7.26
C ILE A 182 1.61 2.26 -8.44
N SER A 183 0.76 3.07 -9.09
CA SER A 183 -0.11 2.65 -10.21
C SER A 183 -0.47 3.82 -11.12
N GLY A 184 -0.88 3.53 -12.34
CA GLY A 184 -1.43 4.52 -13.26
C GLY A 184 -2.73 5.15 -12.74
N ALA A 185 -3.54 4.40 -11.99
CA ALA A 185 -4.74 4.93 -11.33
C ALA A 185 -4.37 6.00 -10.29
N SER A 186 -3.35 5.74 -9.47
CA SER A 186 -2.83 6.72 -8.51
C SER A 186 -2.24 7.95 -9.20
N ALA A 187 -1.55 7.78 -10.34
CA ALA A 187 -1.03 8.88 -11.13
C ALA A 187 -2.15 9.79 -11.64
N ARG A 188 -3.20 9.21 -12.23
CA ARG A 188 -4.39 9.97 -12.70
C ARG A 188 -5.09 10.72 -11.57
N SER A 189 -5.20 10.11 -10.38
CA SER A 189 -5.82 10.74 -9.21
C SER A 189 -5.04 11.98 -8.74
N LEU A 190 -3.73 11.91 -8.70
CA LEU A 190 -2.88 13.03 -8.33
C LEU A 190 -2.87 14.14 -9.40
N ASP A 191 -2.88 13.77 -10.68
CA ASP A 191 -2.93 14.71 -11.80
C ASP A 191 -4.21 15.57 -11.78
N ALA A 192 -5.32 14.99 -11.35
CA ALA A 192 -6.61 15.68 -11.21
C ALA A 192 -6.64 16.76 -10.10
N ILE A 193 -5.69 16.75 -9.15
CA ILE A 193 -5.65 17.73 -8.04
C ILE A 193 -5.10 19.09 -8.50
N GLY A 194 -4.34 19.09 -9.56
CA GLY A 194 -3.78 20.31 -10.13
C GLY A 194 -2.37 20.09 -10.69
N PRO A 195 -1.90 20.97 -11.55
CA PRO A 195 -0.67 20.74 -12.26
C PRO A 195 0.51 20.65 -11.27
N SER A 196 1.17 19.54 -11.30
CA SER A 196 2.51 19.36 -10.73
C SER A 196 3.53 20.15 -11.56
N ALA A 197 3.31 21.46 -11.76
CA ALA A 197 4.15 22.36 -12.55
C ALA A 197 4.61 21.78 -13.92
N GLY A 198 3.74 20.99 -14.60
CA GLY A 198 4.06 20.32 -15.87
C GLY A 198 4.86 19.02 -15.73
N LYS A 199 5.02 18.47 -14.52
CA LYS A 199 5.71 17.21 -14.28
C LYS A 199 4.75 16.04 -14.43
N ALA A 200 5.10 15.05 -15.23
CA ALA A 200 4.40 13.77 -15.26
C ALA A 200 4.66 12.97 -13.97
N PHE A 201 3.67 12.22 -13.52
CA PHE A 201 3.86 11.25 -12.45
C PHE A 201 4.38 9.93 -13.02
N ASP A 202 5.60 9.55 -12.64
CA ASP A 202 6.14 8.24 -13.00
C ASP A 202 5.39 7.13 -12.25
N VAL A 203 5.28 5.96 -12.88
CA VAL A 203 4.74 4.77 -12.22
C VAL A 203 5.88 3.86 -11.80
N LEU A 204 6.10 3.79 -10.48
CA LEU A 204 7.02 2.87 -9.83
C LEU A 204 6.19 1.89 -8.98
N PRO A 205 5.73 0.77 -9.54
CA PRO A 205 4.90 -0.17 -8.81
C PRO A 205 5.70 -0.87 -7.70
N ILE A 206 4.99 -1.30 -6.66
CA ILE A 206 5.58 -2.15 -5.61
C ILE A 206 5.91 -3.50 -6.24
N PRO A 207 7.17 -3.98 -6.13
CA PRO A 207 7.55 -5.25 -6.74
C PRO A 207 6.99 -6.46 -5.99
N VAL A 208 6.83 -7.56 -6.71
CA VAL A 208 6.50 -8.88 -6.16
C VAL A 208 7.63 -9.85 -6.46
N ASP A 209 7.93 -10.77 -5.54
CA ASP A 209 8.91 -11.83 -5.74
C ASP A 209 8.29 -13.03 -6.48
N PRO A 210 8.60 -13.25 -7.77
CA PRO A 210 8.05 -14.34 -8.54
C PRO A 210 8.67 -15.71 -8.22
N ILE A 211 9.72 -15.75 -7.41
CA ILE A 211 10.33 -17.01 -6.91
C ILE A 211 9.53 -17.50 -5.72
N ARG A 212 9.31 -16.64 -4.76
CA ARG A 212 8.50 -16.91 -3.57
C ARG A 212 7.04 -17.17 -3.92
N PHE A 213 6.43 -16.25 -4.69
CA PHE A 213 5.09 -16.38 -5.23
C PHE A 213 5.15 -17.08 -6.59
N SER A 214 5.23 -18.39 -6.56
CA SER A 214 5.32 -19.24 -7.74
C SER A 214 4.15 -20.20 -7.81
N PRO A 215 3.75 -20.64 -9.02
CA PRO A 215 2.65 -21.58 -9.18
C PRO A 215 2.82 -22.87 -8.39
N PRO A 216 1.73 -23.52 -7.98
CA PRO A 216 1.78 -24.85 -7.39
C PRO A 216 2.23 -25.90 -8.44
N GLY A 217 2.84 -26.98 -7.97
CA GLY A 217 3.16 -28.12 -8.84
C GLY A 217 1.90 -28.84 -9.35
N THR A 218 0.82 -28.83 -8.57
CA THR A 218 -0.49 -29.39 -8.93
C THR A 218 -1.53 -28.28 -8.88
N PRO A 219 -2.37 -28.14 -9.92
CA PRO A 219 -3.47 -27.16 -9.92
C PRO A 219 -4.40 -27.37 -8.72
N PRO A 220 -4.93 -26.27 -8.13
CA PRO A 220 -5.91 -26.37 -7.06
C PRO A 220 -7.25 -26.95 -7.55
N ASP A 221 -8.06 -27.40 -6.59
CA ASP A 221 -9.43 -27.80 -6.85
C ASP A 221 -10.24 -26.65 -7.42
N PRO A 222 -11.10 -26.88 -8.43
CA PRO A 222 -11.90 -25.84 -9.02
C PRO A 222 -12.97 -25.33 -8.02
N GLY A 223 -13.25 -24.02 -8.08
CA GLY A 223 -14.29 -23.38 -7.29
C GLY A 223 -13.82 -22.78 -5.97
N VAL A 224 -12.53 -22.82 -5.64
CA VAL A 224 -11.99 -22.15 -4.45
C VAL A 224 -11.68 -20.69 -4.76
N VAL A 225 -12.53 -19.78 -4.30
CA VAL A 225 -12.34 -18.32 -4.43
C VAL A 225 -11.63 -17.80 -3.19
N GLY A 226 -10.67 -16.89 -3.35
CA GLY A 226 -10.00 -16.21 -2.24
C GLY A 226 -10.26 -14.71 -2.22
N ILE A 227 -10.29 -14.12 -1.03
CA ILE A 227 -10.10 -12.68 -0.81
C ILE A 227 -9.02 -12.48 0.25
N ALA A 228 -8.19 -11.43 0.10
CA ALA A 228 -7.10 -11.16 1.02
C ALA A 228 -7.02 -9.68 1.37
N GLY A 229 -6.86 -9.36 2.66
CA GLY A 229 -6.69 -7.98 3.12
C GLY A 229 -7.31 -7.68 4.48
N ARG A 230 -7.38 -6.38 4.82
CA ARG A 230 -8.03 -5.90 6.05
C ARG A 230 -9.53 -5.72 5.79
N HIS A 231 -10.32 -6.76 6.03
CA HIS A 231 -11.75 -6.77 5.72
C HIS A 231 -12.60 -5.92 6.69
N THR A 232 -12.01 -5.36 7.74
CA THR A 232 -12.60 -4.30 8.56
C THR A 232 -12.54 -2.91 7.90
N ASP A 233 -11.77 -2.77 6.81
CA ASP A 233 -11.73 -1.57 5.98
C ASP A 233 -12.91 -1.60 4.99
N PRO A 234 -13.88 -0.66 5.06
CA PRO A 234 -15.06 -0.65 4.19
C PRO A 234 -14.72 -0.60 2.69
N ARG A 235 -13.53 -0.10 2.33
CA ARG A 235 -13.06 -0.07 0.94
C ARG A 235 -12.87 -1.46 0.36
N LYS A 236 -12.53 -2.46 1.21
CA LYS A 236 -12.33 -3.85 0.78
C LYS A 236 -13.62 -4.57 0.39
N ASN A 237 -14.77 -4.06 0.87
CA ASN A 237 -16.11 -4.48 0.44
C ASN A 237 -16.33 -6.02 0.44
N ALA A 238 -15.86 -6.69 1.49
CA ALA A 238 -15.93 -8.15 1.61
C ALA A 238 -17.36 -8.71 1.54
N VAL A 239 -18.35 -7.89 1.90
CA VAL A 239 -19.78 -8.25 1.77
C VAL A 239 -20.15 -8.55 0.32
N LEU A 240 -19.61 -7.80 -0.65
CA LEU A 240 -19.85 -8.04 -2.07
C LEU A 240 -19.30 -9.41 -2.51
N ALA A 241 -18.19 -9.87 -1.93
CA ALA A 241 -17.69 -11.21 -2.18
C ALA A 241 -18.66 -12.30 -1.67
N LEU A 242 -19.19 -12.14 -0.45
CA LEU A 242 -20.22 -13.05 0.08
C LEU A 242 -21.47 -13.11 -0.80
N GLN A 243 -21.94 -11.94 -1.24
CA GLN A 243 -23.11 -11.84 -2.12
C GLN A 243 -22.86 -12.48 -3.50
N ALA A 244 -21.66 -12.34 -4.06
CA ALA A 244 -21.26 -12.95 -5.31
C ALA A 244 -21.21 -14.49 -5.20
N VAL A 245 -20.61 -15.02 -4.12
CA VAL A 245 -20.56 -16.45 -3.84
C VAL A 245 -21.97 -17.02 -3.62
N ALA A 246 -22.81 -16.35 -2.84
CA ALA A 246 -24.20 -16.74 -2.65
C ALA A 246 -24.96 -16.80 -4.00
N THR A 247 -24.71 -15.82 -4.87
CA THR A 247 -25.35 -15.77 -6.19
C THR A 247 -24.85 -16.90 -7.10
N ALA A 248 -23.55 -17.21 -7.10
CA ALA A 248 -23.00 -18.31 -7.88
C ALA A 248 -23.54 -19.67 -7.39
N ARG A 249 -23.62 -19.89 -6.09
CA ARG A 249 -24.17 -21.12 -5.51
C ARG A 249 -25.66 -21.31 -5.83
N ARG A 250 -26.45 -20.22 -5.80
CA ARG A 250 -27.86 -20.28 -6.27
C ARG A 250 -28.00 -20.67 -7.75
N ARG A 251 -26.99 -20.42 -8.57
CA ARG A 251 -26.93 -20.89 -9.98
C ARG A 251 -26.42 -22.33 -10.11
N GLY A 252 -26.20 -23.03 -8.99
CA GLY A 252 -25.73 -24.42 -8.97
C GLY A 252 -24.22 -24.59 -9.02
N ALA A 253 -23.42 -23.51 -8.98
CA ALA A 253 -21.97 -23.61 -8.99
C ALA A 253 -21.43 -24.10 -7.63
N LYS A 254 -20.47 -25.03 -7.66
CA LYS A 254 -19.76 -25.51 -6.46
C LYS A 254 -18.62 -24.57 -6.15
N ILE A 255 -18.94 -23.45 -5.50
CA ILE A 255 -17.97 -22.41 -5.13
C ILE A 255 -17.89 -22.29 -3.61
N SER A 256 -16.67 -22.18 -3.09
CA SER A 256 -16.34 -21.84 -1.71
C SER A 256 -15.51 -20.56 -1.65
N LEU A 257 -15.47 -19.90 -0.49
CA LEU A 257 -14.74 -18.66 -0.27
C LEU A 257 -13.74 -18.82 0.88
N ARG A 258 -12.48 -18.54 0.65
CA ARG A 258 -11.43 -18.40 1.68
C ARG A 258 -11.15 -16.94 1.93
N VAL A 259 -11.27 -16.52 3.20
CA VAL A 259 -11.10 -15.14 3.64
C VAL A 259 -9.82 -15.03 4.46
N ALA A 260 -8.76 -14.48 3.87
CA ALA A 260 -7.50 -14.23 4.55
C ALA A 260 -7.43 -12.77 5.03
N GLY A 261 -7.19 -12.58 6.33
CA GLY A 261 -7.11 -11.28 6.98
C GLY A 261 -8.10 -11.09 8.11
N HIS A 262 -7.99 -9.95 8.79
CA HIS A 262 -8.87 -9.63 9.91
C HIS A 262 -10.29 -9.30 9.43
N VAL A 263 -11.27 -9.93 10.04
CA VAL A 263 -12.70 -9.77 9.73
C VAL A 263 -13.44 -9.27 10.98
N SER A 264 -14.59 -8.60 10.78
CA SER A 264 -15.52 -8.25 11.84
C SER A 264 -16.53 -9.38 12.07
N ASP A 265 -17.15 -9.41 13.26
CA ASP A 265 -18.24 -10.33 13.58
C ASP A 265 -19.44 -10.10 12.66
N ASP A 266 -19.70 -8.86 12.24
CA ASP A 266 -20.72 -8.50 11.25
C ASP A 266 -20.53 -9.25 9.93
N LEU A 267 -19.30 -9.43 9.45
CA LEU A 267 -19.06 -10.15 8.20
C LEU A 267 -19.43 -11.63 8.32
N ARG A 268 -19.19 -12.23 9.48
CA ARG A 268 -19.61 -13.62 9.78
C ARG A 268 -21.12 -13.74 9.81
N ALA A 269 -21.82 -12.85 10.55
CA ALA A 269 -23.27 -12.80 10.59
C ALA A 269 -23.90 -12.60 9.19
N GLN A 270 -23.25 -11.86 8.33
CA GLN A 270 -23.70 -11.70 6.93
C GLN A 270 -23.53 -12.97 6.10
N ALA A 271 -22.50 -13.78 6.32
CA ALA A 271 -22.37 -15.10 5.66
C ALA A 271 -23.52 -16.02 6.08
N ASP A 272 -23.89 -16.01 7.37
CA ASP A 272 -25.07 -16.76 7.87
C ASP A 272 -26.36 -16.28 7.24
N SER A 273 -26.60 -14.97 7.19
CA SER A 273 -27.82 -14.38 6.63
C SER A 273 -27.98 -14.61 5.13
N LEU A 274 -26.87 -14.75 4.40
CA LEU A 274 -26.84 -15.07 2.97
C LEU A 274 -26.94 -16.58 2.69
N GLY A 275 -26.92 -17.42 3.72
CA GLY A 275 -26.96 -18.87 3.60
C GLY A 275 -25.73 -19.48 2.94
N VAL A 276 -24.55 -18.92 3.20
CA VAL A 276 -23.26 -19.38 2.65
C VAL A 276 -22.20 -19.69 3.68
N ALA A 277 -22.54 -19.67 4.97
CA ALA A 277 -21.58 -19.91 6.05
C ALA A 277 -20.87 -21.28 5.91
N ASP A 278 -21.57 -22.29 5.41
CA ASP A 278 -21.02 -23.63 5.09
C ASP A 278 -19.93 -23.63 4.02
N ALA A 279 -19.90 -22.58 3.19
CA ALA A 279 -18.98 -22.42 2.08
C ALA A 279 -17.92 -21.33 2.30
N VAL A 280 -17.87 -20.72 3.49
CA VAL A 280 -16.91 -19.63 3.80
C VAL A 280 -15.96 -20.06 4.91
N GLU A 281 -14.67 -20.07 4.60
CA GLU A 281 -13.58 -20.33 5.53
C GLU A 281 -12.89 -19.02 5.91
N PHE A 282 -12.96 -18.64 7.18
CA PHE A 282 -12.28 -17.45 7.72
C PHE A 282 -10.93 -17.85 8.33
N LEU A 283 -9.84 -17.55 7.62
CA LEU A 283 -8.49 -17.97 7.97
C LEU A 283 -7.80 -17.05 9.01
N GLY A 284 -8.37 -15.86 9.25
CA GLY A 284 -7.69 -14.85 10.07
C GLY A 284 -6.48 -14.25 9.37
N THR A 285 -5.62 -13.60 10.16
CA THR A 285 -4.39 -12.98 9.61
C THR A 285 -3.34 -14.06 9.34
N LEU A 286 -2.99 -14.21 8.08
CA LEU A 286 -1.93 -15.11 7.66
C LEU A 286 -0.55 -14.45 7.86
N THR A 287 0.43 -15.26 8.16
CA THR A 287 1.84 -14.84 8.13
C THR A 287 2.31 -14.68 6.68
N ASN A 288 3.42 -14.00 6.49
CA ASN A 288 3.98 -13.91 5.14
C ASN A 288 4.38 -15.27 4.58
N GLU A 289 4.85 -16.17 5.42
CA GLU A 289 5.25 -17.51 5.03
C GLU A 289 4.07 -18.34 4.53
N ASP A 290 2.87 -18.09 5.09
CA ASP A 290 1.64 -18.79 4.73
C ASP A 290 0.99 -18.26 3.44
N LEU A 291 1.22 -16.98 3.10
CA LEU A 291 0.59 -16.33 1.94
C LEU A 291 0.78 -17.07 0.61
N PRO A 292 2.00 -17.56 0.24
CA PRO A 292 2.15 -18.33 -0.99
C PRO A 292 1.31 -19.61 -1.01
N GLY A 293 1.20 -20.30 0.12
CA GLY A 293 0.34 -21.48 0.28
C GLY A 293 -1.13 -21.15 0.11
N PHE A 294 -1.58 -20.05 0.70
CA PHE A 294 -2.93 -19.55 0.54
C PHE A 294 -3.26 -19.30 -0.95
N TYR A 295 -2.44 -18.50 -1.67
CA TYR A 295 -2.70 -18.21 -3.08
C TYR A 295 -2.67 -19.47 -3.95
N ARG A 296 -1.69 -20.34 -3.76
CA ARG A 296 -1.59 -21.62 -4.51
C ARG A 296 -2.80 -22.52 -4.35
N GLY A 297 -3.55 -22.39 -3.25
CA GLY A 297 -4.77 -23.14 -2.98
C GLY A 297 -6.02 -22.51 -3.57
N LEU A 298 -5.92 -21.44 -4.37
CA LEU A 298 -7.06 -20.73 -4.97
C LEU A 298 -7.20 -21.06 -6.44
N ASP A 299 -8.45 -21.20 -6.87
CA ASP A 299 -8.86 -21.25 -8.28
C ASP A 299 -8.94 -19.82 -8.89
N VAL A 300 -9.32 -18.85 -8.08
CA VAL A 300 -9.39 -17.44 -8.45
C VAL A 300 -9.25 -16.53 -7.22
N LEU A 301 -8.55 -15.41 -7.34
CA LEU A 301 -8.59 -14.34 -6.35
C LEU A 301 -9.63 -13.30 -6.76
N LEU A 302 -10.54 -12.95 -5.85
CA LEU A 302 -11.51 -11.88 -6.03
C LEU A 302 -11.06 -10.63 -5.28
N ILE A 303 -11.04 -9.48 -5.96
CA ILE A 303 -10.81 -8.15 -5.40
C ILE A 303 -12.11 -7.35 -5.51
N PRO A 304 -13.00 -7.41 -4.49
CA PRO A 304 -14.31 -6.76 -4.54
C PRO A 304 -14.26 -5.29 -4.11
N SER A 305 -13.07 -4.71 -4.00
CA SER A 305 -12.79 -3.42 -3.40
C SER A 305 -13.48 -2.27 -4.13
N ARG A 306 -13.81 -1.21 -3.40
CA ARG A 306 -14.33 0.04 -3.97
C ARG A 306 -13.22 0.95 -4.48
N GLN A 307 -12.04 0.87 -3.85
CA GLN A 307 -10.87 1.65 -4.22
C GLN A 307 -9.59 0.91 -3.82
N GLU A 308 -8.62 0.86 -4.72
CA GLU A 308 -7.28 0.31 -4.50
C GLU A 308 -6.22 1.19 -5.15
N GLY A 309 -5.10 1.38 -4.43
CA GLY A 309 -3.93 2.01 -5.01
C GLY A 309 -3.22 1.09 -6.02
N LEU A 310 -2.94 -0.15 -5.63
CA LEU A 310 -2.33 -1.18 -6.50
C LEU A 310 -2.92 -2.57 -6.23
N ASN A 311 -3.18 -2.91 -4.98
CA ASN A 311 -3.57 -4.23 -4.47
C ASN A 311 -2.47 -5.30 -4.67
N ILE A 312 -1.53 -5.33 -3.72
CA ILE A 312 -0.38 -6.27 -3.74
C ILE A 312 -0.85 -7.73 -3.76
N ALA A 313 -1.94 -8.05 -3.05
CA ALA A 313 -2.50 -9.41 -3.03
C ALA A 313 -2.86 -9.93 -4.42
N GLY A 314 -3.33 -9.06 -5.32
CA GLY A 314 -3.60 -9.42 -6.71
C GLY A 314 -2.33 -9.72 -7.51
N LEU A 315 -1.23 -8.99 -7.23
CA LEU A 315 0.06 -9.27 -7.85
C LEU A 315 0.67 -10.57 -7.33
N GLU A 316 0.59 -10.82 -6.02
CA GLU A 316 1.07 -12.06 -5.38
C GLU A 316 0.30 -13.29 -5.91
N ALA A 317 -1.02 -13.19 -6.01
CA ALA A 317 -1.86 -14.23 -6.61
C ALA A 317 -1.50 -14.45 -8.09
N GLY A 318 -1.37 -13.37 -8.87
CA GLY A 318 -0.94 -13.42 -10.27
C GLY A 318 0.43 -14.06 -10.44
N ALA A 319 1.39 -13.76 -9.57
CA ALA A 319 2.70 -14.41 -9.54
C ALA A 319 2.60 -15.92 -9.22
N CYS A 320 1.65 -16.32 -8.36
CA CYS A 320 1.32 -17.73 -8.13
C CYS A 320 0.55 -18.38 -9.28
N GLY A 321 0.24 -17.66 -10.36
CA GLY A 321 -0.53 -18.17 -11.49
C GLY A 321 -2.04 -18.29 -11.18
N VAL A 322 -2.57 -17.50 -10.26
CA VAL A 322 -3.99 -17.45 -9.91
C VAL A 322 -4.66 -16.32 -10.67
N PRO A 323 -5.68 -16.59 -11.49
CA PRO A 323 -6.47 -15.56 -12.16
C PRO A 323 -7.11 -14.60 -11.16
N VAL A 324 -7.30 -13.36 -11.59
CA VAL A 324 -7.92 -12.31 -10.76
C VAL A 324 -9.22 -11.83 -11.36
N VAL A 325 -10.27 -11.77 -10.54
CA VAL A 325 -11.49 -11.01 -10.82
C VAL A 325 -11.47 -9.78 -9.93
N THR A 326 -11.55 -8.60 -10.51
CA THR A 326 -11.55 -7.34 -9.78
C THR A 326 -12.75 -6.48 -10.13
N THR A 327 -13.23 -5.69 -9.19
CA THR A 327 -14.11 -4.57 -9.49
C THR A 327 -13.33 -3.42 -10.13
N ARG A 328 -14.04 -2.45 -10.74
CA ARG A 328 -13.45 -1.18 -11.21
C ARG A 328 -13.02 -0.33 -10.01
N CYS A 329 -11.88 -0.65 -9.43
CA CYS A 329 -11.41 -0.05 -8.17
C CYS A 329 -10.07 0.69 -8.28
N GLY A 330 -9.51 0.82 -9.49
CA GLY A 330 -8.31 1.60 -9.77
C GLY A 330 -7.06 0.76 -10.04
N GLY A 331 -6.17 0.62 -9.07
CA GLY A 331 -4.86 -0.01 -9.28
C GLY A 331 -4.83 -1.41 -9.90
N PRO A 332 -5.71 -2.34 -9.54
CA PRO A 332 -5.76 -3.66 -10.18
C PRO A 332 -5.98 -3.63 -11.69
N GLU A 333 -6.65 -2.61 -12.22
CA GLU A 333 -6.88 -2.42 -13.65
C GLU A 333 -5.59 -2.16 -14.45
N ASP A 334 -4.47 -1.88 -13.79
CA ASP A 334 -3.17 -1.75 -14.45
C ASP A 334 -2.58 -3.12 -14.85
N TYR A 335 -2.93 -4.21 -14.14
CA TYR A 335 -2.43 -5.55 -14.43
C TYR A 335 -3.50 -6.56 -14.80
N VAL A 336 -4.77 -6.31 -14.46
CA VAL A 336 -5.91 -7.11 -14.88
C VAL A 336 -6.53 -6.50 -16.13
N ILE A 337 -6.21 -7.09 -17.30
CA ILE A 337 -6.82 -6.73 -18.58
C ILE A 337 -8.01 -7.64 -18.80
N ASP A 338 -9.20 -7.02 -18.97
CA ASP A 338 -10.46 -7.75 -19.05
C ASP A 338 -10.49 -8.81 -20.17
N GLY A 339 -10.80 -10.05 -19.79
CA GLY A 339 -10.84 -11.21 -20.70
C GLY A 339 -9.46 -11.74 -21.13
N GLU A 340 -8.36 -11.05 -20.80
CA GLU A 340 -7.00 -11.43 -21.22
C GLU A 340 -6.15 -11.96 -20.05
N THR A 341 -6.04 -11.20 -18.96
CA THR A 341 -5.25 -11.58 -17.77
C THR A 341 -6.12 -11.83 -16.53
N GLY A 342 -7.43 -11.54 -16.63
CA GLY A 342 -8.43 -11.68 -15.60
C GLY A 342 -9.74 -11.07 -16.04
N PHE A 343 -10.59 -10.68 -15.08
CA PHE A 343 -11.83 -9.97 -15.41
C PHE A 343 -11.98 -8.71 -14.56
N VAL A 344 -12.48 -7.64 -15.18
CA VAL A 344 -12.84 -6.37 -14.53
C VAL A 344 -14.35 -6.23 -14.56
N THR A 345 -14.99 -6.15 -13.38
CA THR A 345 -16.45 -6.11 -13.23
C THR A 345 -16.91 -4.79 -12.62
N GLY A 346 -18.22 -4.53 -12.69
CA GLY A 346 -18.89 -3.57 -11.82
C GLY A 346 -19.04 -4.09 -10.38
N PHE A 347 -19.88 -3.38 -9.60
CA PHE A 347 -20.18 -3.73 -8.21
C PHE A 347 -21.45 -4.60 -8.05
N HIS A 348 -21.85 -5.29 -9.10
CA HIS A 348 -23.01 -6.16 -9.07
C HIS A 348 -22.63 -7.60 -8.74
N PRO A 349 -23.21 -8.21 -7.68
CA PRO A 349 -22.92 -9.59 -7.29
C PRO A 349 -23.13 -10.60 -8.42
N SER A 350 -24.14 -10.37 -9.28
CA SER A 350 -24.46 -11.26 -10.39
C SER A 350 -23.42 -11.27 -11.51
N GLU A 351 -22.76 -10.14 -11.77
CA GLU A 351 -21.68 -10.01 -12.75
C GLU A 351 -20.44 -10.76 -12.26
N ILE A 352 -20.04 -10.49 -11.00
CA ILE A 352 -18.91 -11.18 -10.37
C ILE A 352 -19.17 -12.70 -10.35
N ALA A 353 -20.36 -13.12 -9.91
CA ALA A 353 -20.74 -14.54 -9.88
C ALA A 353 -20.62 -15.21 -11.25
N GLY A 354 -21.01 -14.51 -12.33
CA GLY A 354 -20.83 -15.00 -13.69
C GLY A 354 -19.37 -15.31 -14.01
N ARG A 355 -18.45 -14.37 -13.72
CA ARG A 355 -17.02 -14.55 -13.97
C ARG A 355 -16.39 -15.64 -13.11
N LEU A 356 -16.81 -15.76 -11.84
CA LEU A 356 -16.38 -16.86 -10.97
C LEU A 356 -16.82 -18.22 -11.54
N CYS A 357 -18.07 -18.32 -12.00
CA CYS A 357 -18.58 -19.54 -12.63
C CYS A 357 -17.83 -19.87 -13.93
N ASP A 358 -17.60 -18.89 -14.81
CA ASP A 358 -16.87 -19.07 -16.07
C ASP A 358 -15.46 -19.65 -15.84
N ILE A 359 -14.70 -19.08 -14.87
CA ILE A 359 -13.35 -19.53 -14.53
C ILE A 359 -13.39 -20.95 -13.95
N SER A 360 -14.28 -21.21 -12.98
CA SER A 360 -14.33 -22.49 -12.30
C SER A 360 -14.81 -23.63 -13.19
N ALA A 361 -15.74 -23.36 -14.11
CA ALA A 361 -16.27 -24.34 -15.04
C ALA A 361 -15.35 -24.63 -16.23
N THR A 362 -14.51 -23.67 -16.64
CA THR A 362 -13.75 -23.75 -17.89
C THR A 362 -12.24 -23.80 -17.64
N ARG A 363 -11.68 -24.98 -17.53
CA ARG A 363 -10.24 -25.21 -17.29
C ARG A 363 -9.34 -24.45 -18.28
N ALA A 364 -9.66 -24.51 -19.59
CA ALA A 364 -8.87 -23.84 -20.62
C ALA A 364 -8.85 -22.30 -20.45
N LEU A 365 -9.98 -21.70 -20.04
CA LEU A 365 -10.07 -20.27 -19.72
C LEU A 365 -9.18 -19.95 -18.51
N ARG A 366 -9.32 -20.70 -17.43
CA ARG A 366 -8.53 -20.53 -16.21
C ARG A 366 -7.03 -20.58 -16.49
N GLU A 367 -6.57 -21.62 -17.19
CA GLU A 367 -5.15 -21.79 -17.54
C GLU A 367 -4.63 -20.66 -18.43
N ARG A 368 -5.44 -20.17 -19.36
CA ARG A 368 -5.07 -19.05 -20.23
C ARG A 368 -4.89 -17.76 -19.41
N LEU A 369 -5.88 -17.41 -18.60
CA LEU A 369 -5.82 -16.22 -17.73
C LEU A 369 -4.65 -16.30 -16.76
N SER A 370 -4.43 -17.46 -16.15
CA SER A 370 -3.32 -17.77 -15.24
C SER A 370 -1.95 -17.49 -15.89
N ARG A 371 -1.69 -18.09 -17.07
CA ARG A 371 -0.42 -17.88 -17.78
C ARG A 371 -0.21 -16.42 -18.16
N ASN A 372 -1.24 -15.76 -18.68
CA ASN A 372 -1.14 -14.37 -19.15
C ASN A 372 -0.89 -13.42 -17.97
N LEU A 373 -1.64 -13.56 -16.87
CA LEU A 373 -1.46 -12.71 -15.70
C LEU A 373 -0.07 -12.91 -15.08
N ARG A 374 0.38 -14.16 -14.92
CA ARG A 374 1.71 -14.44 -14.40
C ARG A 374 2.80 -13.84 -15.28
N ALA A 375 2.73 -14.01 -16.60
CA ALA A 375 3.69 -13.44 -17.52
C ALA A 375 3.77 -11.91 -17.37
N ARG A 376 2.61 -11.24 -17.32
CA ARG A 376 2.53 -9.79 -17.11
C ARG A 376 3.11 -9.36 -15.76
N VAL A 377 2.71 -10.02 -14.67
CA VAL A 377 3.18 -9.69 -13.32
C VAL A 377 4.69 -9.87 -13.21
N THR A 378 5.24 -10.97 -13.74
CA THR A 378 6.69 -11.23 -13.70
C THR A 378 7.47 -10.19 -14.51
N ALA A 379 6.97 -9.79 -15.67
CA ALA A 379 7.65 -8.83 -16.55
C ALA A 379 7.60 -7.40 -16.02
N GLU A 380 6.43 -6.96 -15.51
CA GLU A 380 6.19 -5.54 -15.20
C GLU A 380 6.33 -5.20 -13.71
N TYR A 381 6.20 -6.20 -12.82
CA TYR A 381 6.15 -6.02 -11.35
C TYR A 381 7.24 -6.83 -10.63
N GLY A 382 8.22 -7.39 -11.35
CA GLY A 382 9.37 -8.06 -10.74
C GLY A 382 10.46 -7.08 -10.30
N ASP A 383 11.39 -7.61 -9.50
CA ASP A 383 12.52 -6.85 -8.92
C ASP A 383 13.41 -6.17 -9.94
N VAL A 384 13.67 -6.81 -11.09
CA VAL A 384 14.48 -6.25 -12.16
C VAL A 384 13.84 -4.99 -12.72
N ARG A 385 12.55 -5.05 -13.02
CA ARG A 385 11.80 -3.90 -13.55
C ARG A 385 11.73 -2.76 -12.55
N PHE A 386 11.55 -3.08 -11.26
CA PHE A 386 11.59 -2.09 -10.20
C PHE A 386 12.96 -1.41 -10.10
N ALA A 387 14.05 -2.19 -10.12
CA ALA A 387 15.41 -1.67 -10.08
C ALA A 387 15.72 -0.74 -11.26
N ASP A 388 15.30 -1.10 -12.47
CA ASP A 388 15.48 -0.29 -13.67
C ASP A 388 14.73 1.05 -13.57
N LYS A 389 13.45 1.00 -13.20
CA LYS A 389 12.63 2.21 -13.03
C LYS A 389 13.16 3.12 -11.92
N LEU A 390 13.49 2.55 -10.76
CA LEU A 390 14.09 3.33 -9.66
C LEU A 390 15.45 3.90 -10.07
N GLY A 391 16.27 3.15 -10.81
CA GLY A 391 17.55 3.62 -11.31
C GLY A 391 17.44 4.79 -12.30
N GLN A 392 16.40 4.80 -13.15
CA GLN A 392 16.10 5.92 -14.05
C GLN A 392 15.70 7.17 -13.25
N LEU A 393 14.78 7.02 -12.28
CA LEU A 393 14.39 8.11 -11.37
C LEU A 393 15.57 8.61 -10.55
N TRP A 394 16.39 7.71 -10.02
CA TRP A 394 17.59 8.06 -9.26
C TRP A 394 18.53 8.94 -10.06
N ARG A 395 18.83 8.53 -11.29
CA ARG A 395 19.70 9.30 -12.19
C ARG A 395 19.11 10.67 -12.54
N SER A 396 17.80 10.75 -12.78
CA SER A 396 17.15 12.03 -13.11
C SER A 396 17.14 13.02 -11.93
N ILE A 397 17.11 12.53 -10.68
CA ILE A 397 17.05 13.37 -9.48
C ILE A 397 18.45 13.80 -9.03
N TRP A 398 19.40 12.86 -8.97
CA TRP A 398 20.71 13.10 -8.36
C TRP A 398 21.88 13.10 -9.35
N ASN A 399 21.61 12.93 -10.65
CA ASN A 399 22.62 12.88 -11.70
C ASN A 399 23.74 11.84 -11.46
N GLU A 400 23.40 10.74 -10.81
CA GLU A 400 24.31 9.63 -10.52
C GLU A 400 23.61 8.28 -10.71
N PRO A 401 24.34 7.19 -10.98
CA PRO A 401 23.74 5.87 -11.04
C PRO A 401 23.34 5.37 -9.65
N LEU A 402 22.24 4.61 -9.59
CA LEU A 402 21.93 3.80 -8.43
C LEU A 402 23.05 2.76 -8.24
N LEU A 403 23.54 2.58 -7.00
CA LEU A 403 24.61 1.61 -6.74
C LEU A 403 24.21 0.21 -7.21
N ALA A 404 25.15 -0.48 -7.84
CA ALA A 404 24.98 -1.91 -8.15
C ALA A 404 24.89 -2.70 -6.83
N GLY A 405 23.96 -3.64 -6.74
CA GLY A 405 23.80 -4.52 -5.58
C GLY A 405 23.98 -5.97 -5.94
N SER A 406 24.39 -6.78 -4.99
CA SER A 406 24.14 -8.20 -5.01
C SER A 406 22.63 -8.42 -5.09
N GLN A 407 22.17 -9.45 -5.83
CA GLN A 407 20.77 -9.69 -6.14
C GLN A 407 19.81 -9.32 -5.00
N PRO A 408 18.82 -8.47 -5.26
CA PRO A 408 17.92 -7.99 -4.24
C PRO A 408 16.83 -9.02 -3.97
N ALA A 409 16.77 -9.53 -2.77
CA ALA A 409 15.49 -9.93 -2.24
C ALA A 409 14.78 -8.68 -1.69
N ILE A 410 13.95 -8.02 -2.49
CA ILE A 410 13.05 -6.96 -1.97
C ILE A 410 12.00 -7.54 -1.00
N VAL A 411 12.00 -8.83 -0.77
CA VAL A 411 10.80 -9.59 -0.47
C VAL A 411 10.71 -10.18 0.92
N ASP A 412 11.37 -9.65 1.89
CA ASP A 412 10.92 -9.86 3.28
C ASP A 412 10.26 -8.60 3.88
N ALA A 413 9.43 -7.95 3.09
CA ALA A 413 8.75 -6.72 3.49
C ALA A 413 7.69 -6.91 4.58
N ALA A 414 7.31 -8.14 4.89
CA ALA A 414 6.40 -8.46 5.96
C ALA A 414 7.09 -9.44 6.92
N GLY A 415 7.86 -8.97 7.86
CA GLY A 415 8.43 -9.77 8.95
C GLY A 415 7.42 -10.08 10.06
N PRO A 416 7.84 -10.88 11.06
CA PRO A 416 6.98 -11.33 12.16
C PRO A 416 6.31 -10.15 12.83
N GLY A 417 5.06 -10.34 13.20
CA GLY A 417 4.23 -9.35 13.87
C GLY A 417 4.98 -8.68 15.02
N VAL A 418 4.89 -7.37 15.06
CA VAL A 418 5.36 -6.59 16.20
C VAL A 418 4.67 -7.13 17.45
N HIS A 419 5.42 -7.83 18.31
CA HIS A 419 5.02 -8.03 19.68
C HIS A 419 4.84 -6.63 20.29
N THR A 420 3.63 -6.18 20.45
CA THR A 420 3.31 -5.08 21.38
C THR A 420 3.62 -5.60 22.77
N PRO A 421 4.50 -4.98 23.55
CA PRO A 421 4.52 -5.21 24.99
C PRO A 421 3.17 -4.72 25.54
N ARG A 422 2.58 -5.53 26.43
CA ARG A 422 1.36 -5.25 27.19
C ARG A 422 1.48 -3.97 28.00
#